data_7a25a0d0a837cc15212b43f935a7a715
#
_entry.id   7a25a0d0a837cc15212b43f935a7a715
#
_cell.length_a   1.000
_cell.length_b   1.000
_cell.length_c   1.000
_cell.angle_alpha   90.00
_cell.angle_beta   90.00
_cell.angle_gamma   90.00
#
_symmetry.space_group_name_H-M   'P 1'
#
loop_
_entity.id
_entity.type
_entity.pdbx_description
1 polymer ?
#
loop_
_entity_poly.entity_id
_entity_poly.type
_entity_poly.pdbx_seq_one_letter_code
_entity_poly.pdbx_strand_id
1 'polypeptide(L)'
;MQGAKDCRLWWLRISWLANMMLLACAAGLAGGEPAEQELWEGAEQRIEKHRKADATISVLDAQGKPVAGAKIDVEQTRHAFLFGCNIFVWDGVPDEKLQTAYRERFAALLNYATLPYYWPSYEPVRGQPNHDRSQRIARWCQEHGILTKGHPLAWNFADPRWLPEDSDEIFRLQIARIEDCVKRFSGLIDRWDVVNEATHFDRDEFLKRAPKMTAMWKKYGQVEFTRQCFIAARKANPDATLLINDYRTDPAYEKLIEQLVDDSGKRLYDVIGIQSHMHGGVWDNRRIWDVCQRFARFGVPLHFTETTILSGQRGYQRPQPWPSTPEGEQYQARETVRFYTMLFSHPAVEAITWWDFSDFRAWQQAPAGFLRSDMTPKPVYDEMMKLIKGKWWTKASGTADGDGKLAFRGFLGDYKITVTAPGKQAVVQNISLKKEGPNALTVRLE
;
A
#
# COMPACT_ATOMS: atom_id res chain seq x y z
N MET A 1 -12.64 -68.52 55.78
CA MET A 1 -12.24 -67.27 56.42
C MET A 1 -10.92 -66.87 55.82
N GLN A 2 -10.76 -65.55 55.45
CA GLN A 2 -9.55 -64.93 54.84
C GLN A 2 -9.22 -65.56 53.43
N GLY A 3 -9.33 -64.88 52.40
CA GLY A 3 -8.89 -63.63 51.94
C GLY A 3 -9.42 -63.35 50.54
N ALA A 4 -10.02 -62.24 50.41
CA ALA A 4 -10.38 -61.62 49.15
C ALA A 4 -10.22 -60.09 49.32
N LYS A 5 -9.00 -59.64 49.21
CA LYS A 5 -8.65 -58.21 49.04
C LYS A 5 -7.27 -58.20 48.38
N ASP A 6 -7.23 -57.97 47.11
CA ASP A 6 -6.13 -57.32 46.38
C ASP A 6 -6.26 -57.55 44.86
N CYS A 7 -7.32 -56.98 44.28
CA CYS A 7 -7.45 -56.95 42.84
C CYS A 7 -8.20 -55.71 42.34
N ARG A 8 -8.08 -54.52 43.06
CA ARG A 8 -8.77 -53.29 42.65
C ARG A 8 -7.86 -52.06 42.45
N LEU A 9 -6.55 -52.25 42.44
CA LEU A 9 -5.61 -51.08 42.31
C LEU A 9 -4.79 -51.10 41.02
N TRP A 10 -5.02 -52.03 40.09
CA TRP A 10 -4.28 -52.08 38.80
C TRP A 10 -5.07 -51.52 37.62
N TRP A 11 -6.40 -51.30 37.76
CA TRP A 11 -7.24 -50.77 36.69
C TRP A 11 -7.37 -49.26 36.67
N LEU A 12 -6.92 -48.55 37.70
CA LEU A 12 -7.01 -47.08 37.82
C LEU A 12 -5.76 -46.31 37.29
N ARG A 13 -4.71 -47.00 36.90
CA ARG A 13 -3.50 -46.35 36.33
C ARG A 13 -3.38 -46.41 34.81
N ILE A 14 -4.20 -47.20 34.13
CA ILE A 14 -4.22 -47.31 32.66
C ILE A 14 -5.24 -46.38 32.04
N SER A 15 -6.26 -45.92 32.78
CA SER A 15 -7.29 -45.00 32.29
C SER A 15 -6.86 -43.53 32.20
N TRP A 16 -5.78 -43.12 32.87
CA TRP A 16 -5.31 -41.72 32.83
C TRP A 16 -4.32 -41.42 31.72
N LEU A 17 -3.63 -42.38 31.18
CA LEU A 17 -2.72 -42.20 30.04
C LEU A 17 -3.44 -42.32 28.70
N ALA A 18 -4.57 -42.99 28.61
CA ALA A 18 -5.38 -43.06 27.39
C ALA A 18 -6.28 -41.82 27.19
N ASN A 19 -6.66 -41.13 28.27
CA ASN A 19 -7.44 -39.88 28.19
C ASN A 19 -6.56 -38.62 27.93
N MET A 20 -5.26 -38.63 28.20
CA MET A 20 -4.36 -37.56 27.81
C MET A 20 -3.88 -37.61 26.35
N MET A 21 -3.93 -38.79 25.70
CA MET A 21 -3.62 -38.87 24.26
C MET A 21 -4.85 -38.65 23.36
N LEU A 22 -6.06 -38.73 23.87
CA LEU A 22 -7.30 -38.46 23.11
C LEU A 22 -7.71 -36.94 23.20
N LEU A 23 -7.16 -36.19 24.13
CA LEU A 23 -7.36 -34.73 24.19
C LEU A 23 -6.35 -33.93 23.32
N ALA A 24 -5.27 -34.57 22.86
CA ALA A 24 -4.29 -33.95 21.98
C ALA A 24 -4.63 -34.11 20.47
N CYS A 25 -5.58 -34.96 20.10
CA CYS A 25 -6.02 -35.16 18.70
C CYS A 25 -7.39 -34.54 18.37
N ALA A 26 -8.10 -33.96 19.34
CA ALA A 26 -9.39 -33.27 19.12
C ALA A 26 -9.29 -31.75 19.00
N ALA A 27 -8.07 -31.17 19.04
CA ALA A 27 -7.83 -29.75 18.82
C ALA A 27 -7.60 -29.36 17.34
N GLY A 28 -7.92 -30.25 16.42
CA GLY A 28 -7.65 -30.03 15.02
C GLY A 28 -8.85 -30.27 14.12
N LEU A 29 -9.98 -29.55 14.26
CA LEU A 29 -11.02 -29.37 13.20
C LEU A 29 -12.20 -28.53 13.74
N ALA A 30 -11.94 -27.48 14.51
CA ALA A 30 -12.87 -26.38 14.62
C ALA A 30 -12.08 -25.16 14.12
N GLY A 31 -12.13 -24.93 12.80
CA GLY A 31 -11.62 -23.73 12.16
C GLY A 31 -12.48 -22.52 12.56
N GLY A 32 -12.46 -22.19 13.86
CA GLY A 32 -12.94 -20.91 14.36
C GLY A 32 -12.02 -19.83 13.83
N GLU A 33 -12.59 -18.69 13.48
CA GLU A 33 -11.82 -17.52 13.09
C GLU A 33 -10.82 -17.15 14.19
N PRO A 34 -9.54 -16.83 13.86
CA PRO A 34 -8.51 -16.58 14.86
C PRO A 34 -8.90 -15.40 15.76
N ALA A 35 -8.61 -15.50 17.06
CA ALA A 35 -8.86 -14.41 18.00
C ALA A 35 -8.05 -13.16 17.61
N GLU A 36 -8.50 -11.96 17.97
CA GLU A 36 -7.83 -10.70 17.62
C GLU A 36 -6.36 -10.69 18.07
N GLN A 37 -6.07 -11.24 19.25
CA GLN A 37 -4.72 -11.37 19.75
C GLN A 37 -3.86 -12.31 18.92
N GLU A 38 -4.40 -13.44 18.46
CA GLU A 38 -3.70 -14.38 17.58
C GLU A 38 -3.34 -13.75 16.21
N LEU A 39 -4.22 -12.89 15.70
CA LEU A 39 -3.96 -12.13 14.47
C LEU A 39 -2.75 -11.22 14.64
N TRP A 40 -2.60 -10.56 15.79
CA TRP A 40 -1.48 -9.71 16.11
C TRP A 40 -0.20 -10.53 16.32
N GLU A 41 -0.24 -11.54 17.17
CA GLU A 41 0.91 -12.39 17.52
C GLU A 41 1.47 -13.13 16.28
N GLY A 42 0.62 -13.54 15.36
CA GLY A 42 1.02 -14.18 14.10
C GLY A 42 1.56 -13.21 13.04
N ALA A 43 1.54 -11.89 13.27
CA ALA A 43 1.92 -10.91 12.24
C ALA A 43 3.39 -11.06 11.79
N GLU A 44 4.33 -11.25 12.71
CA GLU A 44 5.76 -11.40 12.38
C GLU A 44 6.04 -12.67 11.55
N GLN A 45 5.37 -13.77 11.85
CA GLN A 45 5.51 -15.00 11.06
C GLN A 45 4.97 -14.81 9.63
N ARG A 46 3.85 -14.10 9.49
CA ARG A 46 3.30 -13.79 8.16
C ARG A 46 4.22 -12.85 7.38
N ILE A 47 4.80 -11.84 8.03
CA ILE A 47 5.80 -10.94 7.41
C ILE A 47 7.00 -11.76 6.93
N GLU A 48 7.56 -12.61 7.80
CA GLU A 48 8.68 -13.48 7.45
C GLU A 48 8.37 -14.36 6.23
N LYS A 49 7.16 -14.93 6.18
CA LYS A 49 6.72 -15.81 5.11
C LYS A 49 6.41 -15.10 3.80
N HIS A 50 5.81 -13.90 3.86
CA HIS A 50 5.23 -13.26 2.68
C HIS A 50 6.01 -12.05 2.17
N ARG A 51 6.92 -11.49 3.00
CA ARG A 51 7.67 -10.26 2.67
C ARG A 51 9.15 -10.48 2.48
N LYS A 52 9.65 -11.69 2.74
CA LYS A 52 11.07 -12.03 2.57
C LYS A 52 11.27 -13.21 1.64
N ALA A 53 12.45 -13.27 1.05
CA ALA A 53 12.92 -14.39 0.27
C ALA A 53 14.41 -14.67 0.55
N ASP A 54 14.83 -15.91 0.27
CA ASP A 54 16.23 -16.29 0.29
C ASP A 54 16.92 -15.92 -1.01
N ALA A 55 18.18 -15.52 -0.94
CA ALA A 55 19.01 -15.20 -2.09
C ALA A 55 20.44 -15.72 -1.91
N THR A 56 21.13 -15.95 -3.03
CA THR A 56 22.51 -16.43 -3.05
C THR A 56 23.35 -15.54 -3.97
N ILE A 57 24.47 -15.03 -3.43
CA ILE A 57 25.49 -14.34 -4.21
C ILE A 57 26.65 -15.31 -4.44
N SER A 58 27.04 -15.51 -5.70
CA SER A 58 28.22 -16.31 -6.07
C SER A 58 29.31 -15.41 -6.59
N VAL A 59 30.52 -15.56 -6.09
CA VAL A 59 31.69 -14.77 -6.47
C VAL A 59 32.69 -15.66 -7.21
N LEU A 60 33.01 -15.29 -8.45
CA LEU A 60 33.95 -16.00 -9.30
C LEU A 60 35.10 -15.10 -9.72
N ASP A 61 36.27 -15.67 -9.98
CA ASP A 61 37.37 -14.96 -10.65
C ASP A 61 37.17 -14.87 -12.16
N ALA A 62 38.09 -14.25 -12.88
CA ALA A 62 38.08 -14.11 -14.34
C ALA A 62 38.07 -15.46 -15.08
N GLN A 63 38.59 -16.54 -14.46
CA GLN A 63 38.65 -17.90 -15.00
C GLN A 63 37.40 -18.72 -14.62
N GLY A 64 36.44 -18.12 -13.88
CA GLY A 64 35.22 -18.78 -13.43
C GLY A 64 35.37 -19.68 -12.21
N LYS A 65 36.49 -19.58 -11.48
CA LYS A 65 36.72 -20.32 -10.23
C LYS A 65 36.09 -19.57 -9.05
N PRO A 66 35.53 -20.26 -8.05
CA PRO A 66 35.02 -19.66 -6.83
C PRO A 66 36.08 -18.83 -6.09
N VAL A 67 35.72 -17.65 -5.60
CA VAL A 67 36.56 -16.78 -4.77
C VAL A 67 36.09 -16.86 -3.32
N ALA A 68 36.64 -17.81 -2.57
CA ALA A 68 36.43 -17.93 -1.14
C ALA A 68 36.97 -16.72 -0.38
N GLY A 69 36.32 -16.32 0.71
CA GLY A 69 36.76 -15.21 1.57
C GLY A 69 36.51 -13.81 1.00
N ALA A 70 35.91 -13.67 -0.17
CA ALA A 70 35.47 -12.38 -0.67
C ALA A 70 34.44 -11.76 0.27
N LYS A 71 34.62 -10.47 0.63
CA LYS A 71 33.66 -9.72 1.45
C LYS A 71 32.48 -9.27 0.58
N ILE A 72 31.29 -9.48 1.06
CA ILE A 72 30.03 -9.14 0.37
C ILE A 72 29.19 -8.27 1.30
N ASP A 73 28.91 -7.04 0.88
CA ASP A 73 27.97 -6.14 1.54
C ASP A 73 26.66 -6.09 0.74
N VAL A 74 25.53 -6.31 1.43
CA VAL A 74 24.17 -6.38 0.90
C VAL A 74 23.38 -5.21 1.48
N GLU A 75 22.88 -4.33 0.65
CA GLU A 75 22.12 -3.16 1.06
C GLU A 75 20.82 -3.04 0.24
N GLN A 76 19.68 -3.12 0.92
CA GLN A 76 18.39 -2.86 0.27
C GLN A 76 18.32 -1.39 -0.14
N THR A 77 17.89 -1.13 -1.37
CA THR A 77 17.75 0.23 -1.92
C THR A 77 16.29 0.63 -2.11
N ARG A 78 15.40 -0.33 -2.31
CA ARG A 78 13.96 -0.09 -2.47
C ARG A 78 13.14 -1.30 -1.99
N HIS A 79 12.03 -1.05 -1.31
CA HIS A 79 11.04 -2.07 -1.00
C HIS A 79 10.19 -2.41 -2.23
N ALA A 80 9.82 -3.69 -2.40
CA ALA A 80 8.77 -4.08 -3.35
C ALA A 80 7.39 -3.63 -2.86
N PHE A 81 7.14 -3.67 -1.53
CA PHE A 81 5.91 -3.15 -0.93
C PHE A 81 5.86 -1.62 -1.02
N LEU A 82 4.68 -1.07 -1.32
CA LEU A 82 4.49 0.36 -1.56
C LEU A 82 4.05 1.07 -0.28
N PHE A 83 4.94 1.87 0.27
CA PHE A 83 4.66 2.79 1.38
C PHE A 83 4.52 4.19 0.82
N GLY A 84 3.30 4.73 0.84
CA GLY A 84 2.98 5.96 0.13
C GLY A 84 2.27 7.02 0.95
N CYS A 85 2.11 8.18 0.30
CA CYS A 85 1.25 9.27 0.76
C CYS A 85 0.78 10.10 -0.43
N ASN A 86 -0.29 10.90 -0.27
CA ASN A 86 -0.55 11.94 -1.24
C ASN A 86 0.57 13.01 -1.19
N ILE A 87 0.86 13.60 -2.35
CA ILE A 87 1.91 14.61 -2.51
C ILE A 87 1.32 15.96 -2.96
N PHE A 88 0.08 16.24 -2.56
CA PHE A 88 -0.71 17.36 -3.07
C PHE A 88 -0.14 18.73 -2.76
N VAL A 89 0.63 18.85 -1.68
CA VAL A 89 1.26 20.11 -1.26
C VAL A 89 2.75 20.23 -1.66
N TRP A 90 3.22 19.39 -2.60
CA TRP A 90 4.62 19.35 -3.06
C TRP A 90 5.20 20.73 -3.47
N ASP A 91 4.39 21.56 -4.11
CA ASP A 91 4.70 22.95 -4.52
C ASP A 91 3.76 23.98 -3.85
N GLY A 92 3.02 23.58 -2.83
CA GLY A 92 2.00 24.40 -2.17
C GLY A 92 2.44 25.05 -0.87
N VAL A 93 3.65 24.76 -0.38
CA VAL A 93 4.21 25.34 0.84
C VAL A 93 4.85 26.69 0.48
N PRO A 94 4.43 27.83 1.09
CA PRO A 94 4.91 29.15 0.66
C PRO A 94 6.39 29.40 0.96
N ASP A 95 6.91 28.84 2.06
CA ASP A 95 8.31 28.98 2.46
C ASP A 95 9.17 27.89 1.82
N GLU A 96 10.25 28.28 1.14
CA GLU A 96 11.12 27.37 0.40
C GLU A 96 11.85 26.38 1.31
N LYS A 97 12.22 26.78 2.54
CA LYS A 97 12.87 25.87 3.50
C LYS A 97 11.91 24.81 3.98
N LEU A 98 10.66 25.19 4.28
CA LEU A 98 9.60 24.26 4.67
C LEU A 98 9.24 23.33 3.50
N GLN A 99 9.21 23.85 2.28
CA GLN A 99 8.96 23.05 1.09
C GLN A 99 10.07 22.02 0.86
N THR A 100 11.33 22.42 1.02
CA THR A 100 12.49 21.52 0.95
C THR A 100 12.41 20.44 2.04
N ALA A 101 12.14 20.85 3.29
CA ALA A 101 11.98 19.90 4.40
C ALA A 101 10.83 18.89 4.18
N TYR A 102 9.72 19.31 3.58
CA TYR A 102 8.62 18.42 3.18
C TYR A 102 9.12 17.37 2.18
N ARG A 103 9.78 17.81 1.10
CA ARG A 103 10.25 16.93 0.02
C ARG A 103 11.30 15.95 0.50
N GLU A 104 12.29 16.40 1.26
CA GLU A 104 13.34 15.56 1.82
C GLU A 104 12.78 14.47 2.74
N ARG A 105 11.86 14.83 3.65
CA ARG A 105 11.23 13.87 4.55
C ARG A 105 10.32 12.90 3.81
N PHE A 106 9.62 13.35 2.78
CA PHE A 106 8.81 12.48 1.93
C PHE A 106 9.67 11.42 1.24
N ALA A 107 10.74 11.85 0.56
CA ALA A 107 11.65 10.96 -0.15
C ALA A 107 12.44 10.02 0.78
N ALA A 108 12.78 10.47 1.98
CA ALA A 108 13.48 9.63 2.96
C ALA A 108 12.66 8.44 3.45
N LEU A 109 11.33 8.63 3.60
CA LEU A 109 10.45 7.60 4.16
C LEU A 109 9.77 6.77 3.10
N LEU A 110 9.24 7.38 2.03
CA LEU A 110 8.24 6.82 1.13
C LEU A 110 8.81 6.43 -0.24
N ASN A 111 8.22 5.41 -0.85
CA ASN A 111 8.54 4.93 -2.20
C ASN A 111 7.33 4.97 -3.15
N TYR A 112 6.21 5.60 -2.73
CA TYR A 112 4.98 5.70 -3.49
C TYR A 112 4.28 7.03 -3.24
N ALA A 113 3.76 7.67 -4.29
CA ALA A 113 3.11 8.98 -4.21
C ALA A 113 1.80 9.01 -5.00
N THR A 114 0.75 9.56 -4.38
CA THR A 114 -0.53 9.83 -5.04
C THR A 114 -0.57 11.28 -5.50
N LEU A 115 -0.72 11.52 -6.81
CA LEU A 115 -0.79 12.83 -7.45
C LEU A 115 -2.25 13.28 -7.67
N PRO A 116 -2.57 14.58 -7.53
CA PRO A 116 -3.94 15.08 -7.66
C PRO A 116 -4.38 15.23 -9.12
N TYR A 117 -5.51 14.60 -9.45
CA TYR A 117 -6.17 14.67 -10.76
C TYR A 117 -7.66 15.06 -10.64
N TYR A 118 -8.05 15.77 -9.57
CA TYR A 118 -9.42 16.30 -9.41
C TYR A 118 -9.77 17.22 -10.57
N TRP A 119 -10.78 16.88 -11.33
CA TRP A 119 -11.07 17.55 -12.61
C TRP A 119 -11.19 19.08 -12.52
N PRO A 120 -11.92 19.68 -11.54
CA PRO A 120 -12.04 21.13 -11.47
C PRO A 120 -10.72 21.89 -11.26
N SER A 121 -9.77 21.29 -10.51
CA SER A 121 -8.45 21.91 -10.26
C SER A 121 -7.40 21.50 -11.30
N TYR A 122 -7.55 20.33 -11.90
CA TYR A 122 -6.66 19.87 -12.97
C TYR A 122 -6.92 20.59 -14.28
N GLU A 123 -8.19 20.89 -14.61
CA GLU A 123 -8.62 21.61 -15.80
C GLU A 123 -9.61 22.73 -15.43
N PRO A 124 -9.11 23.83 -14.83
CA PRO A 124 -9.97 24.96 -14.40
C PRO A 124 -10.63 25.71 -15.56
N VAL A 125 -10.03 25.67 -16.75
CA VAL A 125 -10.54 26.22 -18.01
C VAL A 125 -10.57 25.10 -19.04
N ARG A 126 -11.69 25.00 -19.78
CA ARG A 126 -11.88 23.97 -20.81
C ARG A 126 -10.75 23.95 -21.82
N GLY A 127 -10.13 22.80 -22.04
CA GLY A 127 -9.00 22.61 -22.95
C GLY A 127 -7.65 23.11 -22.42
N GLN A 128 -7.55 23.52 -21.15
CA GLN A 128 -6.32 23.99 -20.53
C GLN A 128 -5.99 23.20 -19.25
N PRO A 129 -5.71 21.90 -19.35
CA PRO A 129 -5.35 21.09 -18.20
C PRO A 129 -3.93 21.41 -17.71
N ASN A 130 -3.72 21.26 -16.41
CA ASN A 130 -2.45 21.57 -15.74
C ASN A 130 -1.43 20.41 -15.84
N HIS A 131 -1.11 20.01 -17.07
CA HIS A 131 -0.18 18.91 -17.36
C HIS A 131 1.22 19.15 -16.78
N ASP A 132 1.75 20.37 -16.92
CA ASP A 132 3.12 20.72 -16.53
C ASP A 132 3.36 20.51 -15.02
N ARG A 133 2.38 20.88 -14.19
CA ARG A 133 2.48 20.64 -12.74
C ARG A 133 2.58 19.16 -12.44
N SER A 134 1.68 18.35 -12.99
CA SER A 134 1.68 16.91 -12.80
C SER A 134 2.97 16.26 -13.28
N GLN A 135 3.49 16.72 -14.42
CA GLN A 135 4.74 16.22 -14.98
C GLN A 135 5.96 16.57 -14.10
N ARG A 136 6.04 17.80 -13.57
CA ARG A 136 7.13 18.19 -12.65
C ARG A 136 7.14 17.34 -11.39
N ILE A 137 5.97 17.12 -10.77
CA ILE A 137 5.85 16.30 -9.56
C ILE A 137 6.26 14.85 -9.86
N ALA A 138 5.74 14.28 -10.95
CA ALA A 138 6.00 12.89 -11.32
C ALA A 138 7.49 12.65 -11.69
N ARG A 139 8.14 13.60 -12.37
CA ARG A 139 9.59 13.52 -12.64
C ARG A 139 10.41 13.58 -11.37
N TRP A 140 10.08 14.51 -10.45
CA TRP A 140 10.74 14.55 -9.15
C TRP A 140 10.58 13.22 -8.38
N CYS A 141 9.40 12.62 -8.40
CA CYS A 141 9.19 11.30 -7.81
C CYS A 141 10.09 10.24 -8.47
N GLN A 142 10.15 10.21 -9.79
CA GLN A 142 10.98 9.27 -10.54
C GLN A 142 12.47 9.41 -10.21
N GLU A 143 12.99 10.64 -10.13
CA GLU A 143 14.38 10.94 -9.76
C GLU A 143 14.74 10.48 -8.33
N HIS A 144 13.74 10.38 -7.45
CA HIS A 144 13.88 9.90 -6.08
C HIS A 144 13.49 8.43 -5.88
N GLY A 145 13.25 7.68 -6.97
CA GLY A 145 12.85 6.26 -6.89
C GLY A 145 11.46 6.03 -6.32
N ILE A 146 10.59 7.05 -6.36
CA ILE A 146 9.21 7.02 -5.86
C ILE A 146 8.27 6.70 -7.02
N LEU A 147 7.53 5.60 -6.94
CA LEU A 147 6.49 5.26 -7.90
C LEU A 147 5.27 6.18 -7.73
N THR A 148 4.52 6.39 -8.80
CA THR A 148 3.42 7.36 -8.81
C THR A 148 2.09 6.73 -9.15
N LYS A 149 1.01 7.33 -8.60
CA LYS A 149 -0.38 7.03 -8.90
C LYS A 149 -1.15 8.34 -9.14
N GLY A 150 -1.93 8.43 -10.21
CA GLY A 150 -2.87 9.52 -10.43
C GLY A 150 -4.22 9.26 -9.76
N HIS A 151 -4.78 10.26 -9.05
CA HIS A 151 -6.04 10.15 -8.29
C HIS A 151 -6.88 11.42 -8.40
N PRO A 152 -8.17 11.28 -8.69
CA PRO A 152 -8.81 10.23 -9.47
C PRO A 152 -9.00 10.65 -10.94
N LEU A 153 -9.15 9.68 -11.85
CA LEU A 153 -9.51 10.01 -13.23
C LEU A 153 -10.99 10.35 -13.36
N ALA A 154 -11.88 9.61 -12.70
CA ALA A 154 -13.32 9.89 -12.66
C ALA A 154 -13.85 9.89 -11.23
N TRP A 155 -14.44 11.00 -10.83
CA TRP A 155 -15.15 11.19 -9.57
C TRP A 155 -16.01 12.44 -9.65
N ASN A 156 -17.25 12.35 -9.22
CA ASN A 156 -18.18 13.48 -9.18
C ASN A 156 -18.04 14.32 -7.89
N PHE A 157 -16.78 14.58 -7.47
CA PHE A 157 -16.47 15.39 -6.29
C PHE A 157 -16.98 16.83 -6.40
N ALA A 158 -16.81 17.46 -7.57
CA ALA A 158 -17.32 18.78 -7.92
C ALA A 158 -17.32 18.95 -9.43
N ASP A 159 -18.32 19.66 -9.97
CA ASP A 159 -18.36 20.00 -11.39
C ASP A 159 -17.30 21.06 -11.73
N PRO A 160 -16.45 20.88 -12.77
CA PRO A 160 -15.77 21.99 -13.41
C PRO A 160 -16.75 23.09 -13.82
N ARG A 161 -16.43 24.35 -13.59
CA ARG A 161 -17.36 25.46 -13.85
C ARG A 161 -17.79 25.55 -15.31
N TRP A 162 -16.98 25.07 -16.22
CA TRP A 162 -17.18 25.11 -17.66
C TRP A 162 -17.93 23.90 -18.22
N LEU A 163 -18.32 22.92 -17.39
CA LEU A 163 -19.04 21.73 -17.87
C LEU A 163 -20.37 22.14 -18.54
N PRO A 164 -20.70 21.53 -19.71
CA PRO A 164 -21.99 21.72 -20.36
C PRO A 164 -23.15 21.16 -19.52
N GLU A 165 -24.39 21.38 -19.97
CA GLU A 165 -25.58 20.79 -19.33
C GLU A 165 -25.90 19.39 -19.89
N ASP A 166 -25.44 19.09 -21.11
CA ASP A 166 -25.75 17.84 -21.79
C ASP A 166 -24.93 16.67 -21.23
N SER A 167 -25.60 15.66 -20.67
CA SER A 167 -24.96 14.49 -20.06
C SER A 167 -24.16 13.65 -21.05
N ASP A 168 -24.53 13.60 -22.34
CA ASP A 168 -23.79 12.83 -23.34
C ASP A 168 -22.50 13.56 -23.72
N GLU A 169 -22.52 14.89 -23.76
CA GLU A 169 -21.30 15.68 -23.92
C GLU A 169 -20.36 15.52 -22.73
N ILE A 170 -20.89 15.59 -21.50
CA ILE A 170 -20.09 15.38 -20.27
C ILE A 170 -19.44 13.98 -20.29
N PHE A 171 -20.18 12.95 -20.66
CA PHE A 171 -19.66 11.59 -20.78
C PHE A 171 -18.50 11.53 -21.78
N ARG A 172 -18.67 12.08 -22.99
CA ARG A 172 -17.59 12.11 -24.00
C ARG A 172 -16.34 12.86 -23.52
N LEU A 173 -16.53 14.00 -22.84
CA LEU A 173 -15.44 14.77 -22.25
C LEU A 173 -14.70 14.00 -21.15
N GLN A 174 -15.45 13.28 -20.30
CA GLN A 174 -14.85 12.46 -19.24
C GLN A 174 -14.02 11.31 -19.83
N ILE A 175 -14.51 10.62 -20.84
CA ILE A 175 -13.78 9.54 -21.51
C ILE A 175 -12.52 10.08 -22.21
N ALA A 176 -12.66 11.19 -22.97
CA ALA A 176 -11.52 11.83 -23.65
C ALA A 176 -10.43 12.28 -22.63
N ARG A 177 -10.85 12.81 -21.48
CA ARG A 177 -9.93 13.17 -20.40
C ARG A 177 -9.16 11.96 -19.84
N ILE A 178 -9.84 10.83 -19.64
CA ILE A 178 -9.20 9.58 -19.18
C ILE A 178 -8.17 9.13 -20.21
N GLU A 179 -8.55 9.05 -21.48
CA GLU A 179 -7.65 8.64 -22.56
C GLU A 179 -6.43 9.57 -22.65
N ASP A 180 -6.60 10.89 -22.56
CA ASP A 180 -5.49 11.85 -22.60
C ASP A 180 -4.56 11.69 -21.41
N CYS A 181 -5.08 11.68 -20.18
CA CYS A 181 -4.26 11.55 -18.97
C CYS A 181 -3.44 10.27 -18.99
N VAL A 182 -4.07 9.13 -19.21
CA VAL A 182 -3.41 7.83 -19.14
C VAL A 182 -2.35 7.66 -20.24
N LYS A 183 -2.65 8.11 -21.47
CA LYS A 183 -1.71 8.05 -22.58
C LYS A 183 -0.54 9.03 -22.39
N ARG A 184 -0.82 10.27 -21.99
CA ARG A 184 0.16 11.36 -21.86
C ARG A 184 1.22 11.07 -20.83
N PHE A 185 0.84 10.46 -19.72
CA PHE A 185 1.75 10.17 -18.61
C PHE A 185 2.29 8.75 -18.60
N SER A 186 2.08 7.97 -19.68
CA SER A 186 2.65 6.61 -19.80
C SER A 186 4.17 6.61 -19.62
N GLY A 187 4.69 5.68 -18.82
CA GLY A 187 6.10 5.60 -18.42
C GLY A 187 6.51 6.56 -17.30
N LEU A 188 5.60 7.45 -16.87
CA LEU A 188 5.83 8.37 -15.77
C LEU A 188 4.80 8.19 -14.65
N ILE A 189 3.52 7.98 -15.01
CA ILE A 189 2.44 7.63 -14.09
C ILE A 189 1.70 6.45 -14.72
N ASP A 190 2.01 5.26 -14.25
CA ASP A 190 1.45 4.01 -14.79
C ASP A 190 0.47 3.32 -13.83
N ARG A 191 0.05 4.03 -12.77
CA ARG A 191 -0.99 3.58 -11.83
C ARG A 191 -2.06 4.63 -11.70
N TRP A 192 -3.35 4.22 -11.75
CA TRP A 192 -4.46 5.14 -11.78
C TRP A 192 -5.64 4.66 -10.95
N ASP A 193 -6.12 5.51 -10.03
CA ASP A 193 -7.47 5.38 -9.50
C ASP A 193 -8.43 5.83 -10.61
N VAL A 194 -8.95 4.85 -11.37
CA VAL A 194 -9.75 5.13 -12.58
C VAL A 194 -11.08 5.73 -12.20
N VAL A 195 -11.77 5.10 -11.23
CA VAL A 195 -13.03 5.62 -10.69
C VAL A 195 -12.97 5.60 -9.16
N ASN A 196 -13.36 6.71 -8.56
CA ASN A 196 -13.39 6.87 -7.11
C ASN A 196 -14.84 6.93 -6.60
N GLU A 197 -15.13 6.20 -5.50
CA GLU A 197 -16.39 6.23 -4.74
C GLU A 197 -17.65 5.98 -5.58
N ALA A 198 -17.54 5.05 -6.52
CA ALA A 198 -18.65 4.73 -7.40
C ALA A 198 -19.87 4.14 -6.67
N THR A 199 -19.67 3.50 -5.52
CA THR A 199 -20.78 2.86 -4.76
C THR A 199 -21.76 3.85 -4.16
N HIS A 200 -21.40 5.12 -4.03
CA HIS A 200 -22.21 6.14 -3.39
C HIS A 200 -22.09 7.49 -4.11
N PHE A 201 -22.12 7.44 -5.44
CA PHE A 201 -21.97 8.61 -6.31
C PHE A 201 -23.15 9.62 -6.21
N ASP A 202 -24.31 9.21 -5.70
CA ASP A 202 -25.55 9.99 -5.66
C ASP A 202 -25.91 10.53 -4.26
N ARG A 203 -24.94 10.56 -3.34
CA ARG A 203 -25.16 11.14 -2.00
C ARG A 203 -25.45 12.65 -2.07
N ASP A 204 -26.19 13.15 -1.09
CA ASP A 204 -26.69 14.54 -1.06
C ASP A 204 -25.60 15.61 -1.25
N GLU A 205 -24.41 15.37 -0.76
CA GLU A 205 -23.27 16.28 -0.95
C GLU A 205 -22.93 16.45 -2.43
N PHE A 206 -22.91 15.35 -3.19
CA PHE A 206 -22.56 15.38 -4.61
C PHE A 206 -23.70 15.91 -5.48
N LEU A 207 -24.94 15.66 -5.10
CA LEU A 207 -26.10 16.30 -5.75
C LEU A 207 -26.02 17.84 -5.72
N LYS A 208 -25.38 18.40 -4.68
CA LYS A 208 -25.20 19.85 -4.53
C LYS A 208 -23.92 20.37 -5.21
N ARG A 209 -22.80 19.63 -5.11
CA ARG A 209 -21.49 20.10 -5.58
C ARG A 209 -21.18 19.72 -7.02
N ALA A 210 -21.75 18.62 -7.51
CA ALA A 210 -21.53 18.08 -8.83
C ALA A 210 -22.86 17.62 -9.48
N PRO A 211 -23.89 18.49 -9.59
CA PRO A 211 -25.18 18.11 -10.11
C PRO A 211 -25.13 17.59 -11.54
N LYS A 212 -24.26 18.14 -12.39
CA LYS A 212 -24.12 17.76 -13.81
C LYS A 212 -23.45 16.40 -13.97
N MET A 213 -22.32 16.20 -13.32
CA MET A 213 -21.65 14.89 -13.33
C MET A 213 -22.52 13.81 -12.68
N THR A 214 -23.20 14.13 -11.57
CA THR A 214 -24.10 13.17 -10.92
C THR A 214 -25.30 12.81 -11.82
N ALA A 215 -25.86 13.77 -12.55
CA ALA A 215 -26.92 13.51 -13.54
C ALA A 215 -26.42 12.60 -14.68
N MET A 216 -25.21 12.83 -15.17
CA MET A 216 -24.57 11.98 -16.18
C MET A 216 -24.38 10.55 -15.64
N TRP A 217 -23.85 10.37 -14.42
CA TRP A 217 -23.71 9.03 -13.84
C TRP A 217 -25.05 8.32 -13.69
N LYS A 218 -26.12 9.03 -13.27
CA LYS A 218 -27.47 8.47 -13.19
C LYS A 218 -28.01 8.03 -14.56
N LYS A 219 -27.73 8.80 -15.60
CA LYS A 219 -28.16 8.49 -16.97
C LYS A 219 -27.53 7.20 -17.50
N TYR A 220 -26.22 7.05 -17.33
CA TYR A 220 -25.49 5.88 -17.83
C TYR A 220 -25.55 4.68 -16.90
N GLY A 221 -25.85 4.90 -15.62
CA GLY A 221 -25.78 3.89 -14.57
C GLY A 221 -24.37 3.70 -14.00
N GLN A 222 -24.32 3.44 -12.71
CA GLN A 222 -23.09 3.30 -11.92
C GLN A 222 -22.09 2.30 -12.52
N VAL A 223 -22.57 1.09 -12.82
CA VAL A 223 -21.71 0.00 -13.31
C VAL A 223 -21.21 0.30 -14.72
N GLU A 224 -22.12 0.67 -15.63
CA GLU A 224 -21.75 0.89 -17.03
C GLU A 224 -20.81 2.08 -17.20
N PHE A 225 -21.07 3.20 -16.52
CA PHE A 225 -20.14 4.34 -16.54
C PHE A 225 -18.75 3.93 -16.03
N THR A 226 -18.68 3.19 -14.91
CA THR A 226 -17.42 2.69 -14.37
C THR A 226 -16.70 1.78 -15.37
N ARG A 227 -17.42 0.83 -16.00
CA ARG A 227 -16.86 -0.05 -17.05
C ARG A 227 -16.24 0.75 -18.19
N GLN A 228 -16.95 1.74 -18.71
CA GLN A 228 -16.47 2.59 -19.83
C GLN A 228 -15.20 3.37 -19.46
N CYS A 229 -15.10 3.88 -18.22
CA CYS A 229 -13.89 4.52 -17.73
C CYS A 229 -12.68 3.56 -17.73
N PHE A 230 -12.86 2.32 -17.26
CA PHE A 230 -11.79 1.32 -17.25
C PHE A 230 -11.39 0.88 -18.66
N ILE A 231 -12.35 0.70 -19.56
CA ILE A 231 -12.09 0.36 -20.97
C ILE A 231 -11.27 1.47 -21.65
N ALA A 232 -11.65 2.74 -21.44
CA ALA A 232 -10.92 3.89 -21.96
C ALA A 232 -9.48 3.96 -21.42
N ALA A 233 -9.30 3.77 -20.11
CA ALA A 233 -7.98 3.79 -19.48
C ALA A 233 -7.08 2.65 -20.00
N ARG A 234 -7.61 1.42 -20.11
CA ARG A 234 -6.87 0.26 -20.63
C ARG A 234 -6.49 0.42 -22.08
N LYS A 235 -7.38 0.98 -22.91
CA LYS A 235 -7.12 1.30 -24.31
C LYS A 235 -6.01 2.34 -24.46
N ALA A 236 -5.98 3.35 -23.58
CA ALA A 236 -4.99 4.43 -23.62
C ALA A 236 -3.57 3.97 -23.22
N ASN A 237 -3.44 3.06 -22.26
CA ASN A 237 -2.20 2.40 -21.87
C ASN A 237 -2.48 0.96 -21.43
N PRO A 238 -2.21 -0.04 -22.30
CA PRO A 238 -2.41 -1.45 -21.99
C PRO A 238 -1.62 -1.96 -20.77
N ASP A 239 -0.47 -1.34 -20.47
CA ASP A 239 0.43 -1.74 -19.39
C ASP A 239 0.15 -1.01 -18.06
N ALA A 240 -0.79 -0.07 -18.03
CA ALA A 240 -1.14 0.65 -16.83
C ALA A 240 -1.81 -0.25 -15.77
N THR A 241 -1.47 -0.05 -14.50
CA THR A 241 -2.15 -0.66 -13.36
C THR A 241 -3.39 0.17 -13.02
N LEU A 242 -4.57 -0.42 -13.19
CA LEU A 242 -5.85 0.24 -13.03
C LEU A 242 -6.52 -0.16 -11.70
N LEU A 243 -6.84 0.84 -10.88
CA LEU A 243 -7.46 0.66 -9.57
C LEU A 243 -8.92 1.11 -9.60
N ILE A 244 -9.80 0.31 -8.98
CA ILE A 244 -11.09 0.78 -8.47
C ILE A 244 -10.88 1.20 -7.02
N ASN A 245 -11.36 2.37 -6.60
CA ASN A 245 -11.14 2.92 -5.26
C ASN A 245 -12.44 3.34 -4.59
N ASP A 246 -12.64 2.92 -3.34
CA ASP A 246 -13.83 3.30 -2.56
C ASP A 246 -13.54 3.30 -1.05
N TYR A 247 -14.34 4.03 -0.28
CA TYR A 247 -14.29 4.00 1.18
C TYR A 247 -15.14 2.89 1.79
N ARG A 248 -16.06 2.30 1.02
CA ARG A 248 -16.92 1.22 1.51
C ARG A 248 -16.15 -0.08 1.60
N THR A 249 -16.44 -0.83 2.64
CA THR A 249 -15.86 -2.15 2.90
C THR A 249 -16.93 -3.22 3.10
N ASP A 250 -18.15 -2.95 2.63
CA ASP A 250 -19.35 -3.76 2.76
C ASP A 250 -19.76 -4.40 1.41
N PRO A 251 -20.85 -5.23 1.40
CA PRO A 251 -21.30 -5.92 0.21
C PRO A 251 -21.65 -5.04 -1.01
N ALA A 252 -21.91 -3.72 -0.82
CA ALA A 252 -22.18 -2.85 -1.96
C ALA A 252 -20.95 -2.65 -2.83
N TYR A 253 -19.77 -2.57 -2.23
CA TYR A 253 -18.51 -2.49 -2.97
C TYR A 253 -18.17 -3.83 -3.64
N GLU A 254 -18.39 -4.95 -2.95
CA GLU A 254 -18.20 -6.28 -3.55
C GLU A 254 -19.06 -6.47 -4.81
N LYS A 255 -20.36 -6.11 -4.74
CA LYS A 255 -21.29 -6.19 -5.89
C LYS A 255 -20.85 -5.33 -7.08
N LEU A 256 -20.30 -4.13 -6.84
CA LEU A 256 -19.76 -3.31 -7.90
C LEU A 256 -18.55 -4.00 -8.55
N ILE A 257 -17.59 -4.46 -7.74
CA ILE A 257 -16.36 -5.11 -8.21
C ILE A 257 -16.67 -6.36 -9.05
N GLU A 258 -17.63 -7.18 -8.63
CA GLU A 258 -18.09 -8.38 -9.35
C GLU A 258 -18.59 -8.08 -10.77
N GLN A 259 -19.15 -6.89 -10.99
CA GLN A 259 -19.72 -6.47 -12.27
C GLN A 259 -18.71 -5.75 -13.18
N LEU A 260 -17.50 -5.45 -12.69
CA LEU A 260 -16.46 -4.77 -13.48
C LEU A 260 -15.69 -5.75 -14.36
N VAL A 261 -16.39 -6.33 -15.31
CA VAL A 261 -15.86 -7.23 -16.34
C VAL A 261 -16.20 -6.70 -17.74
N ASP A 262 -15.39 -7.07 -18.73
CA ASP A 262 -15.70 -6.80 -20.14
C ASP A 262 -16.76 -7.80 -20.67
N ASP A 263 -17.10 -7.67 -21.94
CA ASP A 263 -18.14 -8.50 -22.58
C ASP A 263 -17.73 -9.99 -22.69
N SER A 264 -16.45 -10.31 -22.50
CA SER A 264 -15.92 -11.68 -22.43
C SER A 264 -15.91 -12.24 -20.99
N GLY A 265 -16.28 -11.45 -19.99
CA GLY A 265 -16.19 -11.78 -18.58
C GLY A 265 -14.80 -11.59 -17.97
N LYS A 266 -13.85 -10.99 -18.71
CA LYS A 266 -12.52 -10.65 -18.20
C LYS A 266 -12.59 -9.40 -17.32
N ARG A 267 -11.93 -9.46 -16.18
CA ARG A 267 -11.81 -8.36 -15.22
C ARG A 267 -11.14 -7.12 -15.82
N LEU A 268 -11.69 -5.94 -15.54
CA LEU A 268 -11.22 -4.64 -16.06
C LEU A 268 -10.19 -3.96 -15.15
N TYR A 269 -10.16 -4.28 -13.87
CA TYR A 269 -9.25 -3.70 -12.87
C TYR A 269 -8.10 -4.66 -12.52
N ASP A 270 -6.98 -4.10 -12.06
CA ASP A 270 -5.81 -4.85 -11.61
C ASP A 270 -5.67 -4.85 -10.09
N VAL A 271 -6.22 -3.83 -9.40
CA VAL A 271 -6.07 -3.61 -7.97
C VAL A 271 -7.39 -3.11 -7.37
N ILE A 272 -7.69 -3.53 -6.14
CA ILE A 272 -8.78 -2.99 -5.34
C ILE A 272 -8.21 -2.02 -4.32
N GLY A 273 -8.67 -0.75 -4.39
CA GLY A 273 -8.35 0.31 -3.46
C GLY A 273 -9.36 0.41 -2.32
N ILE A 274 -8.88 0.59 -1.10
CA ILE A 274 -9.65 0.75 0.14
C ILE A 274 -9.15 2.02 0.83
N GLN A 275 -9.98 3.05 0.95
CA GLN A 275 -9.52 4.36 1.46
C GLN A 275 -9.02 4.31 2.91
N SER A 276 -9.75 3.66 3.82
CA SER A 276 -9.41 3.54 5.26
C SER A 276 -9.23 4.86 6.03
N HIS A 277 -10.07 5.86 5.77
CA HIS A 277 -10.15 7.05 6.61
C HIS A 277 -10.72 6.73 7.99
N MET A 278 -9.93 6.88 9.03
CA MET A 278 -10.28 6.46 10.40
C MET A 278 -10.42 7.63 11.39
N HIS A 279 -11.16 8.67 10.99
CA HIS A 279 -11.40 9.86 11.85
C HIS A 279 -12.13 9.53 13.15
N GLY A 280 -13.02 8.54 13.15
CA GLY A 280 -13.79 8.11 14.31
C GLY A 280 -13.06 7.19 15.27
N GLY A 281 -11.89 6.69 14.89
CA GLY A 281 -11.09 5.72 15.64
C GLY A 281 -10.51 4.65 14.71
N VAL A 282 -9.38 4.08 15.12
CA VAL A 282 -8.65 3.09 14.32
C VAL A 282 -9.37 1.75 14.36
N TRP A 283 -9.47 1.08 13.24
CA TRP A 283 -9.99 -0.27 13.16
C TRP A 283 -9.18 -1.22 14.04
N ASP A 284 -9.85 -2.11 14.77
CA ASP A 284 -9.21 -3.20 15.49
C ASP A 284 -8.58 -4.23 14.53
N ASN A 285 -7.77 -5.13 15.06
CA ASN A 285 -7.03 -6.09 14.22
C ASN A 285 -7.99 -7.06 13.50
N ARG A 286 -9.12 -7.38 14.11
CA ARG A 286 -10.15 -8.23 13.52
C ARG A 286 -10.74 -7.56 12.29
N ARG A 287 -11.20 -6.32 12.41
CA ARG A 287 -11.78 -5.57 11.30
C ARG A 287 -10.77 -5.39 10.14
N ILE A 288 -9.50 -5.07 10.46
CA ILE A 288 -8.43 -4.96 9.45
C ILE A 288 -8.33 -6.27 8.67
N TRP A 289 -8.27 -7.41 9.39
CA TRP A 289 -8.12 -8.72 8.79
C TRP A 289 -9.34 -9.09 7.95
N ASP A 290 -10.55 -8.93 8.46
CA ASP A 290 -11.80 -9.27 7.79
C ASP A 290 -12.00 -8.46 6.50
N VAL A 291 -11.66 -7.17 6.50
CA VAL A 291 -11.66 -6.35 5.28
C VAL A 291 -10.66 -6.89 4.26
N CYS A 292 -9.44 -7.23 4.68
CA CYS A 292 -8.46 -7.82 3.78
C CYS A 292 -8.95 -9.16 3.21
N GLN A 293 -9.48 -10.07 4.04
CA GLN A 293 -9.99 -11.37 3.59
C GLN A 293 -11.18 -11.22 2.63
N ARG A 294 -12.10 -10.30 2.93
CA ARG A 294 -13.26 -10.00 2.09
C ARG A 294 -12.86 -9.67 0.65
N PHE A 295 -11.89 -8.78 0.48
CA PHE A 295 -11.47 -8.32 -0.84
C PHE A 295 -10.35 -9.19 -1.46
N ALA A 296 -9.58 -9.94 -0.68
CA ALA A 296 -8.57 -10.87 -1.20
C ALA A 296 -9.18 -11.99 -2.05
N ARG A 297 -10.46 -12.34 -1.84
CA ARG A 297 -11.19 -13.35 -2.64
C ARG A 297 -11.25 -13.04 -4.13
N PHE A 298 -11.08 -11.76 -4.51
CA PHE A 298 -11.06 -11.35 -5.92
C PHE A 298 -9.73 -11.69 -6.63
N GLY A 299 -8.71 -12.16 -5.89
CA GLY A 299 -7.46 -12.63 -6.48
C GLY A 299 -6.61 -11.54 -7.12
N VAL A 300 -6.74 -10.28 -6.64
CA VAL A 300 -5.89 -9.14 -7.02
C VAL A 300 -5.28 -8.49 -5.78
N PRO A 301 -4.18 -7.74 -5.93
CA PRO A 301 -3.62 -6.96 -4.84
C PRO A 301 -4.62 -5.96 -4.25
N LEU A 302 -4.46 -5.71 -2.94
CA LEU A 302 -5.20 -4.70 -2.20
C LEU A 302 -4.27 -3.52 -1.90
N HIS A 303 -4.72 -2.30 -2.22
CA HIS A 303 -4.08 -1.06 -1.81
C HIS A 303 -4.95 -0.35 -0.76
N PHE A 304 -4.40 -0.05 0.40
CA PHE A 304 -5.01 0.87 1.35
C PHE A 304 -4.59 2.28 0.93
N THR A 305 -5.51 3.02 0.34
CA THR A 305 -5.20 4.15 -0.55
C THR A 305 -5.21 5.52 0.11
N GLU A 306 -5.86 5.68 1.28
CA GLU A 306 -6.14 6.99 1.88
C GLU A 306 -6.20 6.90 3.42
N THR A 307 -5.26 6.18 4.02
CA THR A 307 -5.23 5.94 5.46
C THR A 307 -5.11 7.23 6.25
N THR A 308 -5.97 7.42 7.25
CA THR A 308 -5.97 8.58 8.15
C THR A 308 -6.15 8.13 9.59
N ILE A 309 -5.25 8.53 10.48
CA ILE A 309 -5.38 8.41 11.95
C ILE A 309 -5.07 9.77 12.56
N LEU A 310 -5.95 10.28 13.42
CA LEU A 310 -5.83 11.63 13.98
C LEU A 310 -4.91 11.68 15.19
N SER A 311 -4.13 12.74 15.29
CA SER A 311 -3.32 13.12 16.43
C SER A 311 -3.96 14.19 17.34
N GLY A 312 -5.26 14.44 17.14
CA GLY A 312 -6.08 15.33 17.92
C GLY A 312 -7.37 14.66 18.38
N GLN A 313 -8.39 15.46 18.62
CA GLN A 313 -9.72 14.94 18.97
C GLN A 313 -10.22 14.03 17.84
N ARG A 314 -10.67 12.84 18.21
CA ARG A 314 -11.26 11.86 17.29
C ARG A 314 -12.76 12.09 17.14
N GLY A 315 -13.28 11.79 15.97
CA GLY A 315 -14.71 11.90 15.68
C GLY A 315 -14.96 12.51 14.30
N TYR A 316 -16.22 12.52 13.91
CA TYR A 316 -16.66 13.15 12.66
C TYR A 316 -17.08 14.62 12.85
N GLN A 317 -17.16 15.09 14.09
CA GLN A 317 -17.29 16.50 14.41
C GLN A 317 -15.92 17.14 14.24
N ARG A 318 -15.88 18.23 13.46
CA ARG A 318 -14.66 18.95 13.09
C ARG A 318 -14.54 20.19 13.99
N PRO A 319 -13.86 20.11 15.15
CA PRO A 319 -13.63 21.29 15.95
C PRO A 319 -12.80 22.31 15.15
N GLN A 320 -13.05 23.59 15.36
CA GLN A 320 -12.26 24.65 14.73
C GLN A 320 -11.74 25.58 15.82
N PRO A 321 -10.42 25.70 15.99
CA PRO A 321 -9.38 24.93 15.33
C PRO A 321 -9.39 23.45 15.70
N TRP A 322 -8.80 22.59 14.86
CA TRP A 322 -8.62 21.14 15.14
C TRP A 322 -7.14 20.85 15.42
N PRO A 323 -6.64 21.10 16.63
CA PRO A 323 -5.23 20.97 16.94
C PRO A 323 -4.81 19.52 17.14
N SER A 324 -3.56 19.24 16.82
CA SER A 324 -2.83 18.08 17.36
C SER A 324 -2.60 18.23 18.86
N THR A 325 -2.57 17.15 19.62
CA THR A 325 -2.19 17.16 21.04
C THR A 325 -1.04 16.19 21.29
N PRO A 326 -0.20 16.41 22.33
CA PRO A 326 0.90 15.50 22.64
C PRO A 326 0.45 14.04 22.82
N GLU A 327 -0.65 13.82 23.54
CA GLU A 327 -1.23 12.50 23.79
C GLU A 327 -1.80 11.90 22.48
N GLY A 328 -2.41 12.75 21.66
CA GLY A 328 -2.93 12.37 20.33
C GLY A 328 -1.81 11.97 19.36
N GLU A 329 -0.69 12.66 19.37
CA GLU A 329 0.49 12.31 18.56
C GLU A 329 1.08 10.95 18.98
N GLN A 330 1.15 10.66 20.28
CA GLN A 330 1.57 9.35 20.78
C GLN A 330 0.58 8.23 20.41
N TYR A 331 -0.72 8.52 20.49
CA TYR A 331 -1.76 7.60 20.02
C TYR A 331 -1.64 7.34 18.52
N GLN A 332 -1.50 8.39 17.69
CA GLN A 332 -1.33 8.28 16.25
C GLN A 332 -0.12 7.39 15.92
N ALA A 333 1.03 7.62 16.56
CA ALA A 333 2.24 6.85 16.35
C ALA A 333 2.05 5.36 16.64
N ARG A 334 1.50 5.03 17.83
CA ARG A 334 1.27 3.64 18.24
C ARG A 334 0.29 2.92 17.33
N GLU A 335 -0.84 3.55 17.04
CA GLU A 335 -1.89 2.93 16.22
C GLU A 335 -1.47 2.83 14.75
N THR A 336 -0.67 3.75 14.23
CA THR A 336 -0.12 3.65 12.87
C THR A 336 0.83 2.45 12.76
N VAL A 337 1.73 2.25 13.71
CA VAL A 337 2.62 1.07 13.74
C VAL A 337 1.80 -0.22 13.76
N ARG A 338 0.75 -0.30 14.61
CA ARG A 338 -0.14 -1.47 14.68
C ARG A 338 -0.85 -1.72 13.34
N PHE A 339 -1.49 -0.69 12.77
CA PHE A 339 -2.23 -0.77 11.52
C PHE A 339 -1.33 -1.20 10.34
N TYR A 340 -0.16 -0.57 10.21
CA TYR A 340 0.81 -0.91 9.18
C TYR A 340 1.34 -2.34 9.35
N THR A 341 1.60 -2.79 10.57
CA THR A 341 2.08 -4.15 10.84
C THR A 341 1.04 -5.19 10.43
N MET A 342 -0.23 -4.98 10.78
CA MET A 342 -1.32 -5.88 10.40
C MET A 342 -1.46 -5.96 8.86
N LEU A 343 -1.49 -4.84 8.18
CA LEU A 343 -1.60 -4.80 6.71
C LEU A 343 -0.36 -5.37 6.01
N PHE A 344 0.84 -5.00 6.46
CA PHE A 344 2.08 -5.51 5.91
C PHE A 344 2.22 -7.03 6.10
N SER A 345 1.61 -7.59 7.14
CA SER A 345 1.58 -9.04 7.36
C SER A 345 0.61 -9.79 6.43
N HIS A 346 -0.39 -9.11 5.84
CA HIS A 346 -1.42 -9.77 5.03
C HIS A 346 -0.93 -10.00 3.59
N PRO A 347 -0.99 -11.25 3.06
CA PRO A 347 -0.37 -11.59 1.76
C PRO A 347 -0.97 -10.86 0.56
N ALA A 348 -2.24 -10.47 0.59
CA ALA A 348 -2.90 -9.77 -0.51
C ALA A 348 -2.65 -8.26 -0.53
N VAL A 349 -2.16 -7.65 0.55
CA VAL A 349 -1.89 -6.21 0.60
C VAL A 349 -0.55 -5.91 -0.07
N GLU A 350 -0.54 -4.96 -0.99
CA GLU A 350 0.66 -4.54 -1.74
C GLU A 350 1.08 -3.10 -1.42
N ALA A 351 0.12 -2.26 -1.00
CA ALA A 351 0.38 -0.85 -0.71
C ALA A 351 -0.40 -0.35 0.50
N ILE A 352 0.23 0.58 1.23
CA ILE A 352 -0.42 1.42 2.24
C ILE A 352 -0.06 2.87 1.91
N THR A 353 -1.07 3.68 1.61
CA THR A 353 -0.92 5.10 1.31
C THR A 353 -1.58 5.91 2.42
N TRP A 354 -0.78 6.73 3.10
CA TRP A 354 -1.28 7.71 4.03
C TRP A 354 -1.96 8.86 3.29
N TRP A 355 -2.93 9.56 3.91
CA TRP A 355 -3.63 10.58 3.13
C TRP A 355 -2.98 11.94 3.19
N ASP A 356 -2.56 12.45 4.32
CA ASP A 356 -1.90 13.74 4.43
C ASP A 356 -0.50 13.61 5.04
N PHE A 357 0.56 14.02 4.34
CA PHE A 357 1.92 13.92 4.86
C PHE A 357 2.22 14.97 5.93
N SER A 358 1.55 16.13 5.87
CA SER A 358 1.66 17.23 6.83
C SER A 358 0.28 17.73 7.23
N ASP A 359 0.17 18.33 8.44
CA ASP A 359 -1.04 19.04 8.87
C ASP A 359 -1.28 20.33 8.05
N PHE A 360 -0.26 20.82 7.33
CA PHE A 360 -0.42 21.98 6.46
C PHE A 360 -1.34 21.66 5.29
N ARG A 361 -2.50 22.33 5.23
CA ARG A 361 -3.55 22.09 4.24
C ARG A 361 -4.05 20.64 4.18
N ALA A 362 -3.97 19.94 5.30
CA ALA A 362 -4.52 18.59 5.41
C ALA A 362 -6.03 18.57 5.08
N TRP A 363 -6.48 17.45 4.54
CA TRP A 363 -7.90 17.25 4.25
C TRP A 363 -8.76 17.45 5.48
N GLN A 364 -9.85 18.22 5.33
CA GLN A 364 -10.73 18.65 6.43
C GLN A 364 -10.03 19.51 7.51
N GLN A 365 -8.81 19.98 7.27
CA GLN A 365 -7.97 20.65 8.29
C GLN A 365 -7.72 19.76 9.52
N ALA A 366 -7.76 18.44 9.33
CA ALA A 366 -7.58 17.47 10.39
C ALA A 366 -6.09 17.29 10.74
N PRO A 367 -5.74 17.10 12.04
CA PRO A 367 -4.35 16.87 12.45
C PRO A 367 -3.95 15.42 12.18
N ALA A 368 -3.84 15.06 10.89
CA ALA A 368 -3.59 13.71 10.42
C ALA A 368 -2.18 13.49 9.86
N GLY A 369 -1.42 14.56 9.61
CA GLY A 369 -0.09 14.49 9.01
C GLY A 369 0.93 13.72 9.85
N PHE A 370 1.94 13.18 9.19
CA PHE A 370 3.17 12.69 9.82
C PHE A 370 4.04 13.85 10.29
N LEU A 371 3.89 15.00 9.62
CA LEU A 371 4.56 16.24 9.96
C LEU A 371 3.52 17.24 10.50
N ARG A 372 3.97 18.15 11.38
CA ARG A 372 3.19 19.31 11.77
C ARG A 372 3.13 20.33 10.62
N SER A 373 2.35 21.37 10.76
CA SER A 373 2.19 22.40 9.72
C SER A 373 3.49 23.18 9.42
N ASP A 374 4.44 23.20 10.35
CA ASP A 374 5.79 23.77 10.20
C ASP A 374 6.81 22.74 9.66
N MET A 375 6.34 21.60 9.18
CA MET A 375 7.12 20.48 8.66
C MET A 375 8.00 19.79 9.69
N THR A 376 7.89 20.09 10.99
CA THR A 376 8.58 19.30 12.03
C THR A 376 7.97 17.92 12.17
N PRO A 377 8.76 16.86 12.38
CA PRO A 377 8.26 15.50 12.53
C PRO A 377 7.38 15.35 13.78
N LYS A 378 6.26 14.64 13.66
CA LYS A 378 5.56 14.07 14.79
C LYS A 378 6.17 12.71 15.16
N PRO A 379 5.90 12.17 16.36
CA PRO A 379 6.38 10.84 16.76
C PRO A 379 6.06 9.74 15.75
N VAL A 380 4.93 9.82 15.06
CA VAL A 380 4.55 8.87 14.00
C VAL A 380 5.57 8.82 12.85
N TYR A 381 6.16 9.93 12.44
CA TYR A 381 7.19 9.94 11.40
C TYR A 381 8.43 9.15 11.84
N ASP A 382 8.89 9.41 13.07
CA ASP A 382 10.08 8.73 13.62
C ASP A 382 9.84 7.23 13.81
N GLU A 383 8.64 6.83 14.27
CA GLU A 383 8.29 5.42 14.40
C GLU A 383 8.18 4.73 13.02
N MET A 384 7.65 5.41 12.01
CA MET A 384 7.59 4.86 10.66
C MET A 384 8.99 4.77 10.01
N MET A 385 9.91 5.68 10.29
CA MET A 385 11.32 5.56 9.89
C MET A 385 11.98 4.33 10.54
N LYS A 386 11.79 4.12 11.83
CA LYS A 386 12.29 2.93 12.53
C LYS A 386 11.71 1.64 11.97
N LEU A 387 10.42 1.66 11.62
CA LEU A 387 9.71 0.50 11.11
C LEU A 387 10.11 0.18 9.67
N ILE A 388 9.93 1.11 8.75
CA ILE A 388 10.10 0.90 7.30
C ILE A 388 11.57 0.88 6.89
N LYS A 389 12.40 1.82 7.40
CA LYS A 389 13.81 1.95 7.05
C LYS A 389 14.76 1.25 8.03
N GLY A 390 14.19 0.70 9.12
CA GLY A 390 14.93 -0.09 10.13
C GLY A 390 14.47 -1.54 10.17
N LYS A 391 13.38 -1.83 10.91
CA LYS A 391 12.92 -3.21 11.16
C LYS A 391 12.57 -3.98 9.88
N TRP A 392 11.95 -3.32 8.90
CA TRP A 392 11.55 -3.92 7.63
C TRP A 392 12.54 -3.62 6.50
N TRP A 393 13.80 -3.38 6.82
CA TRP A 393 14.84 -3.07 5.87
C TRP A 393 15.99 -4.05 6.01
N THR A 394 16.53 -4.53 4.90
CA THR A 394 17.63 -5.49 4.91
C THR A 394 18.96 -4.80 4.69
N LYS A 395 19.86 -4.96 5.65
CA LYS A 395 21.29 -4.69 5.53
C LYS A 395 22.05 -5.86 6.12
N ALA A 396 22.91 -6.48 5.33
CA ALA A 396 23.69 -7.62 5.72
C ALA A 396 25.11 -7.53 5.16
N SER A 397 26.06 -8.16 5.82
CA SER A 397 27.39 -8.36 5.28
C SER A 397 27.91 -9.74 5.70
N GLY A 398 28.78 -10.30 4.88
CA GLY A 398 29.39 -11.60 5.16
C GLY A 398 30.59 -11.87 4.25
N THR A 399 31.13 -13.05 4.37
CA THR A 399 32.25 -13.56 3.55
C THR A 399 31.77 -14.76 2.73
N ALA A 400 32.18 -14.82 1.47
CA ALA A 400 31.92 -15.97 0.63
C ALA A 400 32.57 -17.24 1.21
N ASP A 401 31.83 -18.34 1.24
CA ASP A 401 32.28 -19.65 1.70
C ASP A 401 33.33 -20.28 0.77
N GLY A 402 33.69 -21.55 1.00
CA GLY A 402 34.66 -22.30 0.18
C GLY A 402 34.23 -22.47 -1.29
N ASP A 403 32.96 -22.42 -1.58
CA ASP A 403 32.38 -22.45 -2.92
C ASP A 403 32.16 -21.05 -3.54
N GLY A 404 32.69 -20.01 -2.88
CA GLY A 404 32.52 -18.62 -3.32
C GLY A 404 31.13 -18.06 -3.12
N LYS A 405 30.32 -18.59 -2.19
CA LYS A 405 28.90 -18.23 -2.03
C LYS A 405 28.62 -17.55 -0.71
N LEU A 406 27.64 -16.62 -0.74
CA LEU A 406 26.98 -16.08 0.45
C LEU A 406 25.47 -16.19 0.26
N ALA A 407 24.79 -16.89 1.17
CA ALA A 407 23.34 -16.91 1.25
C ALA A 407 22.86 -15.86 2.27
N PHE A 408 21.77 -15.19 1.95
CA PHE A 408 21.09 -14.29 2.89
C PHE A 408 19.59 -14.35 2.68
N ARG A 409 18.82 -13.94 3.70
CA ARG A 409 17.38 -13.77 3.64
C ARG A 409 17.04 -12.30 3.83
N GLY A 410 16.29 -11.72 2.87
CA GLY A 410 15.97 -10.30 2.86
C GLY A 410 14.53 -9.99 2.50
N PHE A 411 14.09 -8.76 2.79
CA PHE A 411 12.79 -8.27 2.33
C PHE A 411 12.76 -8.16 0.81
N LEU A 412 11.59 -8.39 0.22
CA LEU A 412 11.41 -8.27 -1.23
C LEU A 412 11.69 -6.83 -1.68
N GLY A 413 12.39 -6.67 -2.81
CA GLY A 413 12.77 -5.37 -3.35
C GLY A 413 14.14 -5.35 -4.00
N ASP A 414 14.67 -4.17 -4.23
CA ASP A 414 15.94 -3.97 -4.94
C ASP A 414 17.10 -3.81 -3.96
N TYR A 415 18.26 -4.31 -4.37
CA TYR A 415 19.47 -4.36 -3.57
C TYR A 415 20.70 -3.93 -4.37
N LYS A 416 21.59 -3.22 -3.70
CA LYS A 416 22.98 -3.00 -4.13
C LYS A 416 23.88 -4.02 -3.42
N ILE A 417 24.63 -4.79 -4.20
CA ILE A 417 25.60 -5.77 -3.74
C ILE A 417 27.00 -5.23 -4.03
N THR A 418 27.83 -5.11 -3.02
CA THR A 418 29.23 -4.71 -3.16
C THR A 418 30.12 -5.88 -2.77
N VAL A 419 30.99 -6.32 -3.68
CA VAL A 419 31.94 -7.43 -3.48
C VAL A 419 33.34 -6.91 -3.51
N THR A 420 34.16 -7.26 -2.50
CA THR A 420 35.58 -6.93 -2.40
C THR A 420 36.40 -8.16 -2.07
N ALA A 421 37.61 -8.27 -2.65
CA ALA A 421 38.59 -9.30 -2.30
C ALA A 421 40.01 -8.71 -2.33
N PRO A 422 40.99 -9.26 -1.55
CA PRO A 422 42.35 -8.77 -1.56
C PRO A 422 42.95 -8.78 -2.97
N GLY A 423 43.57 -7.67 -3.37
CA GLY A 423 44.23 -7.53 -4.69
C GLY A 423 43.26 -7.43 -5.90
N LYS A 424 41.95 -7.32 -5.66
CA LYS A 424 40.95 -7.19 -6.70
C LYS A 424 40.20 -5.84 -6.59
N GLN A 425 39.76 -5.31 -7.71
CA GLN A 425 38.88 -4.13 -7.73
C GLN A 425 37.50 -4.47 -7.18
N ALA A 426 36.92 -3.57 -6.38
CA ALA A 426 35.57 -3.73 -5.87
C ALA A 426 34.55 -3.73 -7.01
N VAL A 427 33.59 -4.67 -6.98
CA VAL A 427 32.51 -4.76 -7.94
C VAL A 427 31.18 -4.45 -7.26
N VAL A 428 30.38 -3.58 -7.89
CA VAL A 428 29.03 -3.23 -7.46
C VAL A 428 28.03 -3.71 -8.50
N GLN A 429 27.03 -4.49 -8.06
CA GLN A 429 25.93 -4.94 -8.91
C GLN A 429 24.59 -4.82 -8.17
N ASN A 430 23.49 -4.82 -8.93
CA ASN A 430 22.15 -4.76 -8.39
C ASN A 430 21.41 -6.08 -8.61
N ILE A 431 20.54 -6.45 -7.66
CA ILE A 431 19.61 -7.57 -7.76
C ILE A 431 18.25 -7.15 -7.22
N SER A 432 17.18 -7.71 -7.79
CA SER A 432 15.83 -7.59 -7.23
C SER A 432 15.41 -8.92 -6.61
N LEU A 433 15.14 -8.94 -5.30
CA LEU A 433 14.55 -10.09 -4.61
C LEU A 433 13.06 -10.13 -4.88
N LYS A 434 12.59 -11.24 -5.42
CA LYS A 434 11.19 -11.52 -5.73
C LYS A 434 10.69 -12.68 -4.88
N LYS A 435 9.39 -12.75 -4.66
CA LYS A 435 8.75 -13.84 -3.91
C LYS A 435 8.98 -15.20 -4.58
N GLU A 436 8.93 -15.20 -5.92
CA GLU A 436 9.13 -16.38 -6.76
C GLU A 436 10.22 -16.10 -7.78
N GLY A 437 11.07 -17.08 -8.05
CA GLY A 437 12.15 -17.00 -9.03
C GLY A 437 13.53 -17.24 -8.46
N PRO A 438 14.54 -17.34 -9.32
CA PRO A 438 15.93 -17.50 -8.90
C PRO A 438 16.47 -16.16 -8.35
N ASN A 439 16.44 -15.99 -7.03
CA ASN A 439 17.09 -14.87 -6.37
C ASN A 439 18.60 -15.17 -6.24
N ALA A 440 19.29 -15.20 -7.38
CA ALA A 440 20.71 -15.52 -7.46
C ALA A 440 21.45 -14.45 -8.30
N LEU A 441 22.63 -14.06 -7.85
CA LEU A 441 23.52 -13.14 -8.53
C LEU A 441 24.92 -13.75 -8.62
N THR A 442 25.53 -13.74 -9.80
CA THR A 442 26.93 -14.10 -9.98
C THR A 442 27.75 -12.85 -10.24
N VAL A 443 28.72 -12.58 -9.37
CA VAL A 443 29.67 -11.47 -9.47
C VAL A 443 31.03 -12.01 -9.91
N ARG A 444 31.63 -11.40 -10.94
CA ARG A 444 32.99 -11.74 -11.40
C ARG A 444 33.96 -10.66 -10.98
N LEU A 445 35.08 -11.08 -10.34
CA LEU A 445 36.18 -10.22 -9.95
C LEU A 445 37.33 -10.39 -10.95
N GLU A 446 37.74 -9.29 -11.57
CA GLU A 446 38.89 -9.23 -12.49
C GLU A 446 40.25 -9.21 -11.74
#